data_e2c1c7b86936dcc6540fe431d756bb9e
#
_entry.id   e2c1c7b86936dcc6540fe431d756bb9e
#
_cell.length_a   1.000
_cell.length_b   1.000
_cell.length_c   1.000
_cell.angle_alpha   90.00
_cell.angle_beta   90.00
_cell.angle_gamma   90.00
#
_symmetry.space_group_name_H-M   'P 1'
#
loop_
_entity.id
_entity.type
_entity.pdbx_description
1 polymer ?
#
loop_
_entity_poly.entity_id
_entity_poly.type
_entity_poly.pdbx_seq_one_letter_code
_entity_poly.pdbx_strand_id
1 'polypeptide(L)'
;MLLEESSSKELSDLDTTNLVRVLSASVKKAVGEKIVPISEQRKTSLNKAQKEALETRKKEMTLAMVKSHAKLLRKYLADDAKVAAIVEIILHMQLSLYSLKRQEQNFASVLQLIKEAFFKHGDEKTLKGCITALAFAANESHADLQDSANQILKETADELLVKLRSAIMRVGDAEDDYSLTVNLRRLYQLQLAVNVADSTLFTDLKELLDDFTNLDDEVIRLVFLNMFLCMAWSLSVINPENVDEGLCTDLVSKRAAFMEHLQVCIDSLLDSWEQGNARSILTCTVCAILSDLWSLFSKAKLTGTTLEALGFCPSTNLLKSFWKLCEHRLTFPEDTEEEVTDGPQSSEYLNEKDAILSSAAKLIAHGMVPKDYLGPEVVSHYVLHGKIVAETVKQLLVQVKKHSKLEEISYLYFNSMKRAYQRHLDEVMGTDSDWTQTDSYTACKELGNRLSGTFFGFQRKEFRPSISAIVKGGIEFAFADAPLQLSFLETGVVPFALKLPAVDIRET
;
A
#
# COMPACT_ATOMS: atom_id res chain seq x y z
N MET A 1 15.18 -31.39 22.91
CA MET A 1 14.21 -30.53 23.63
C MET A 1 12.92 -30.33 22.83
N LEU A 2 12.89 -29.55 21.73
CA LEU A 2 11.66 -29.38 20.93
C LEU A 2 11.17 -30.67 20.23
N LEU A 3 12.02 -31.62 19.94
CA LEU A 3 11.72 -32.92 19.30
C LEU A 3 11.74 -34.11 20.25
N GLU A 4 12.22 -33.95 21.47
CA GLU A 4 12.32 -35.04 22.46
C GLU A 4 11.00 -35.19 23.21
N GLU A 5 10.44 -36.40 23.22
CA GLU A 5 9.20 -36.74 23.96
C GLU A 5 9.48 -37.17 25.42
N SER A 6 10.76 -37.34 25.80
CA SER A 6 11.18 -37.96 27.05
C SER A 6 11.99 -37.06 27.96
N SER A 7 11.76 -35.74 27.98
CA SER A 7 12.33 -34.94 29.07
C SER A 7 11.45 -35.03 30.32
N SER A 8 12.05 -35.20 31.47
CA SER A 8 11.42 -35.35 32.79
C SER A 8 10.63 -34.11 33.27
N LYS A 9 10.45 -33.11 32.43
CA LYS A 9 9.58 -31.94 32.58
C LYS A 9 8.79 -31.71 31.30
N GLU A 10 7.48 -31.85 31.39
CA GLU A 10 6.58 -31.38 30.35
C GLU A 10 6.74 -29.85 30.24
N LEU A 11 7.13 -29.39 29.03
CA LEU A 11 7.19 -27.96 28.74
C LEU A 11 5.76 -27.44 28.59
N SER A 12 5.48 -26.30 29.19
CA SER A 12 4.20 -25.60 28.93
C SER A 12 4.09 -25.18 27.46
N ASP A 13 2.89 -24.92 27.00
CA ASP A 13 2.67 -24.44 25.66
C ASP A 13 3.38 -23.10 25.38
N LEU A 14 3.37 -22.20 26.38
CA LEU A 14 4.09 -20.93 26.35
C LEU A 14 5.62 -21.14 26.24
N ASP A 15 6.18 -22.07 27.02
CA ASP A 15 7.61 -22.36 26.96
C ASP A 15 8.00 -22.91 25.59
N THR A 16 7.16 -23.76 25.01
CA THR A 16 7.37 -24.35 23.70
C THR A 16 7.31 -23.25 22.62
N THR A 17 6.35 -22.33 22.69
CA THR A 17 6.24 -21.18 21.79
C THR A 17 7.46 -20.28 21.88
N ASN A 18 7.92 -19.99 23.09
CA ASN A 18 9.12 -19.18 23.32
C ASN A 18 10.39 -19.87 22.79
N LEU A 19 10.51 -21.18 22.96
CA LEU A 19 11.63 -21.94 22.39
C LEU A 19 11.64 -21.93 20.86
N VAL A 20 10.48 -22.02 20.21
CA VAL A 20 10.38 -21.91 18.75
C VAL A 20 10.77 -20.49 18.29
N ARG A 21 10.34 -19.45 19.00
CA ARG A 21 10.76 -18.06 18.73
C ARG A 21 12.26 -17.86 18.89
N VAL A 22 12.84 -18.41 19.95
CA VAL A 22 14.30 -18.40 20.19
C VAL A 22 15.04 -19.16 19.08
N LEU A 23 14.53 -20.31 18.62
CA LEU A 23 15.11 -21.03 17.50
C LEU A 23 15.12 -20.19 16.22
N SER A 24 13.98 -19.62 15.82
CA SER A 24 13.87 -18.75 14.66
C SER A 24 14.81 -17.54 14.76
N ALA A 25 14.83 -16.85 15.91
CA ALA A 25 15.74 -15.74 16.14
C ALA A 25 17.23 -16.16 16.09
N SER A 26 17.56 -17.32 16.62
CA SER A 26 18.93 -17.88 16.57
C SER A 26 19.37 -18.18 15.13
N VAL A 27 18.46 -18.71 14.31
CA VAL A 27 18.70 -18.97 12.89
C VAL A 27 18.96 -17.64 12.15
N LYS A 28 18.09 -16.64 12.32
CA LYS A 28 18.27 -15.29 11.75
C LYS A 28 19.62 -14.68 12.15
N LYS A 29 19.96 -14.76 13.43
CA LYS A 29 21.23 -14.28 13.96
C LYS A 29 22.44 -15.00 13.34
N ALA A 30 22.36 -16.31 13.17
CA ALA A 30 23.44 -17.14 12.60
C ALA A 30 23.78 -16.73 11.17
N VAL A 31 22.77 -16.32 10.38
CA VAL A 31 22.95 -15.83 9.00
C VAL A 31 23.23 -14.31 8.91
N GLY A 32 23.42 -13.63 10.04
CA GLY A 32 23.81 -12.24 10.11
C GLY A 32 22.65 -11.22 10.00
N GLU A 33 21.43 -11.68 10.12
CA GLU A 33 20.29 -10.77 10.16
C GLU A 33 20.23 -9.99 11.48
N LYS A 34 19.72 -8.76 11.40
CA LYS A 34 19.50 -7.91 12.57
C LYS A 34 18.11 -8.26 13.14
N ILE A 35 18.08 -8.68 14.39
CA ILE A 35 16.84 -9.10 15.08
C ILE A 35 16.09 -7.89 15.65
N VAL A 36 16.80 -6.79 15.96
CA VAL A 36 16.24 -5.57 16.55
C VAL A 36 16.39 -4.43 15.55
N PRO A 37 15.37 -3.60 15.30
CA PRO A 37 15.51 -2.38 14.52
C PRO A 37 16.51 -1.47 15.23
N ILE A 38 17.67 -1.26 14.63
CA ILE A 38 18.66 -0.31 15.13
C ILE A 38 18.36 1.02 14.47
N SER A 39 18.01 2.02 15.28
CA SER A 39 17.96 3.40 14.81
C SER A 39 19.31 3.74 14.20
N GLU A 40 19.30 4.10 12.92
CA GLU A 40 20.36 4.79 12.16
C GLU A 40 21.82 4.51 12.53
N GLN A 41 22.24 3.26 12.61
CA GLN A 41 23.67 2.97 12.64
C GLN A 41 24.16 2.68 11.21
N ARG A 42 25.24 3.40 10.82
CA ARG A 42 25.94 3.31 9.54
C ARG A 42 26.05 1.85 9.09
N LYS A 43 25.69 1.57 7.83
CA LYS A 43 25.92 0.28 7.16
C LYS A 43 27.44 0.01 7.17
N THR A 44 27.93 -0.70 8.18
CA THR A 44 29.30 -1.20 8.19
C THR A 44 29.37 -2.35 7.19
N SER A 45 30.14 -2.18 6.13
CA SER A 45 30.42 -3.27 5.19
C SER A 45 31.21 -4.36 5.92
N LEU A 46 30.72 -5.60 5.85
CA LEU A 46 31.43 -6.75 6.39
C LEU A 46 32.76 -6.96 5.64
N ASN A 47 33.85 -7.20 6.36
CA ASN A 47 35.12 -7.57 5.75
C ASN A 47 35.08 -9.02 5.22
N LYS A 48 36.09 -9.43 4.42
CA LYS A 48 36.13 -10.74 3.78
C LYS A 48 36.04 -11.90 4.79
N ALA A 49 36.80 -11.82 5.89
CA ALA A 49 36.80 -12.85 6.93
C ALA A 49 35.43 -12.98 7.64
N GLN A 50 34.76 -11.86 7.85
CA GLN A 50 33.39 -11.87 8.43
C GLN A 50 32.38 -12.49 7.48
N LYS A 51 32.49 -12.25 6.16
CA LYS A 51 31.64 -12.90 5.15
C LYS A 51 31.86 -14.42 5.11
N GLU A 52 33.12 -14.86 5.12
CA GLU A 52 33.46 -16.30 5.13
C GLU A 52 32.98 -16.99 6.40
N ALA A 53 33.11 -16.34 7.56
CA ALA A 53 32.59 -16.87 8.81
C ALA A 53 31.07 -16.98 8.82
N LEU A 54 30.36 -16.01 8.18
CA LEU A 54 28.92 -16.03 8.03
C LEU A 54 28.45 -17.17 7.15
N GLU A 55 29.09 -17.37 6.00
CA GLU A 55 28.81 -18.50 5.08
C GLU A 55 29.04 -19.85 5.76
N THR A 56 30.08 -19.98 6.56
CA THR A 56 30.35 -21.19 7.34
C THR A 56 29.23 -21.48 8.33
N ARG A 57 28.80 -20.47 9.09
CA ARG A 57 27.66 -20.59 10.05
C ARG A 57 26.35 -20.95 9.34
N LYS A 58 26.09 -20.34 8.17
CA LYS A 58 24.91 -20.64 7.36
C LYS A 58 24.89 -22.10 6.93
N LYS A 59 26.05 -22.64 6.51
CA LYS A 59 26.20 -24.07 6.17
C LYS A 59 25.95 -24.98 7.37
N GLU A 60 26.58 -24.71 8.50
CA GLU A 60 26.42 -25.50 9.73
C GLU A 60 24.96 -25.52 10.22
N MET A 61 24.31 -24.34 10.24
CA MET A 61 22.91 -24.20 10.57
C MET A 61 22.02 -24.99 9.61
N THR A 62 22.27 -24.88 8.29
CA THR A 62 21.51 -25.61 7.28
C THR A 62 21.64 -27.12 7.48
N LEU A 63 22.84 -27.64 7.71
CA LEU A 63 23.08 -29.07 7.95
C LEU A 63 22.36 -29.60 9.21
N ALA A 64 22.25 -28.77 10.25
CA ALA A 64 21.49 -29.12 11.44
C ALA A 64 19.97 -29.14 11.13
N MET A 65 19.48 -28.16 10.35
CA MET A 65 18.06 -28.04 10.02
C MET A 65 17.59 -29.07 9.00
N VAL A 66 18.40 -29.48 8.01
CA VAL A 66 18.04 -30.52 7.02
C VAL A 66 17.48 -31.79 7.70
N LYS A 67 18.01 -32.17 8.85
CA LYS A 67 17.57 -33.37 9.58
C LYS A 67 16.35 -33.18 10.48
N SER A 68 16.08 -31.95 10.90
CA SER A 68 15.12 -31.65 11.96
C SER A 68 13.92 -30.81 11.48
N HIS A 69 14.05 -30.06 10.37
CA HIS A 69 13.03 -29.11 9.92
C HIS A 69 11.69 -29.79 9.60
N ALA A 70 11.71 -30.86 8.80
CA ALA A 70 10.49 -31.64 8.48
C ALA A 70 9.82 -32.21 9.75
N LYS A 71 10.62 -32.64 10.75
CA LYS A 71 10.10 -33.16 12.03
C LYS A 71 9.45 -32.06 12.85
N LEU A 72 10.06 -30.88 12.91
CA LEU A 72 9.49 -29.72 13.59
C LEU A 72 8.18 -29.26 12.93
N LEU A 73 8.16 -29.13 11.61
CA LEU A 73 6.93 -28.80 10.85
C LEU A 73 5.82 -29.79 11.15
N ARG A 74 6.10 -31.10 11.10
CA ARG A 74 5.09 -32.14 11.36
C ARG A 74 4.56 -32.09 12.78
N LYS A 75 5.42 -31.86 13.77
CA LYS A 75 5.04 -31.77 15.20
C LYS A 75 4.14 -30.58 15.47
N TYR A 76 4.42 -29.42 14.86
CA TYR A 76 3.72 -28.17 15.14
C TYR A 76 2.82 -27.71 13.99
N LEU A 77 2.46 -28.61 13.09
CA LEU A 77 1.67 -28.31 11.89
C LEU A 77 0.28 -27.72 12.21
N ALA A 78 -0.28 -28.03 13.36
CA ALA A 78 -1.61 -27.58 13.79
C ALA A 78 -1.57 -26.30 14.62
N ASP A 79 -0.40 -25.80 14.97
CA ASP A 79 -0.20 -24.69 15.90
C ASP A 79 0.20 -23.43 15.12
N ASP A 80 -0.71 -22.48 14.98
CA ASP A 80 -0.53 -21.23 14.26
C ASP A 80 0.57 -20.33 14.84
N ALA A 81 0.69 -20.30 16.19
CA ALA A 81 1.69 -19.51 16.88
C ALA A 81 3.14 -19.99 16.59
N LYS A 82 3.30 -21.27 16.26
CA LYS A 82 4.60 -21.92 16.09
C LYS A 82 4.95 -22.18 14.63
N VAL A 83 3.97 -22.62 13.82
CA VAL A 83 4.22 -23.08 12.45
C VAL A 83 4.82 -21.99 11.57
N ALA A 84 4.32 -20.75 11.66
CA ALA A 84 4.84 -19.62 10.89
C ALA A 84 6.34 -19.39 11.11
N ALA A 85 6.79 -19.41 12.37
CA ALA A 85 8.20 -19.23 12.72
C ALA A 85 9.09 -20.41 12.26
N ILE A 86 8.54 -21.63 12.23
CA ILE A 86 9.27 -22.82 11.75
C ILE A 86 9.36 -22.80 10.23
N VAL A 87 8.28 -22.44 9.51
CA VAL A 87 8.27 -22.30 8.05
C VAL A 87 9.32 -21.28 7.62
N GLU A 88 9.42 -20.15 8.29
CA GLU A 88 10.37 -19.07 7.95
C GLU A 88 11.85 -19.51 7.97
N ILE A 89 12.19 -20.56 8.70
CA ILE A 89 13.57 -21.08 8.80
C ILE A 89 14.15 -21.41 7.42
N ILE A 90 13.35 -21.90 6.47
CA ILE A 90 13.85 -22.29 5.14
C ILE A 90 14.45 -21.11 4.38
N LEU A 91 13.96 -19.88 4.61
CA LEU A 91 14.45 -18.65 3.95
C LEU A 91 15.92 -18.34 4.29
N HIS A 92 16.41 -18.89 5.40
CA HIS A 92 17.75 -18.66 5.90
C HIS A 92 18.71 -19.82 5.59
N MET A 93 18.19 -20.89 4.96
CA MET A 93 18.97 -22.09 4.65
C MET A 93 19.68 -21.96 3.30
N GLN A 94 20.79 -22.68 3.15
CA GLN A 94 21.46 -22.86 1.88
C GLN A 94 20.88 -24.11 1.20
N LEU A 95 19.87 -23.93 0.34
CA LEU A 95 19.08 -25.03 -0.21
C LEU A 95 19.88 -26.00 -1.07
N SER A 96 20.95 -25.55 -1.72
CA SER A 96 21.87 -26.40 -2.48
C SER A 96 22.44 -27.57 -1.67
N LEU A 97 22.48 -27.47 -0.34
CA LEU A 97 22.97 -28.56 0.52
C LEU A 97 22.01 -29.75 0.57
N TYR A 98 20.75 -29.61 0.23
CA TYR A 98 19.84 -30.73 0.11
C TYR A 98 20.26 -31.67 -1.02
N SER A 99 20.57 -31.17 -2.22
CA SER A 99 21.07 -31.91 -3.35
C SER A 99 22.47 -32.49 -3.06
N LEU A 100 23.40 -31.66 -2.59
CA LEU A 100 24.77 -32.07 -2.27
C LEU A 100 24.85 -33.20 -1.21
N LYS A 101 23.85 -33.31 -0.34
CA LYS A 101 23.78 -34.32 0.72
C LYS A 101 22.83 -35.47 0.41
N ARG A 102 22.28 -35.54 -0.80
CA ARG A 102 21.27 -36.53 -1.22
C ARG A 102 20.06 -36.57 -0.29
N GLN A 103 19.52 -35.37 0.00
CA GLN A 103 18.39 -35.16 0.91
C GLN A 103 17.16 -34.61 0.19
N GLU A 104 17.01 -34.90 -1.10
CA GLU A 104 15.92 -34.42 -1.97
C GLU A 104 14.55 -34.85 -1.42
N GLN A 105 14.45 -36.06 -0.85
CA GLN A 105 13.22 -36.54 -0.21
C GLN A 105 12.86 -35.73 1.04
N ASN A 106 13.84 -35.32 1.83
CA ASN A 106 13.60 -34.45 2.97
C ASN A 106 13.17 -33.05 2.51
N PHE A 107 13.76 -32.53 1.43
CA PHE A 107 13.34 -31.28 0.83
C PHE A 107 11.89 -31.35 0.36
N ALA A 108 11.52 -32.34 -0.43
CA ALA A 108 10.16 -32.57 -0.89
C ALA A 108 9.17 -32.70 0.28
N SER A 109 9.58 -33.42 1.36
CA SER A 109 8.76 -33.55 2.57
C SER A 109 8.57 -32.19 3.28
N VAL A 110 9.58 -31.32 3.32
CA VAL A 110 9.45 -29.97 3.89
C VAL A 110 8.47 -29.14 3.07
N LEU A 111 8.61 -29.13 1.73
CA LEU A 111 7.70 -28.37 0.87
C LEU A 111 6.26 -28.86 0.97
N GLN A 112 6.05 -30.18 1.04
CA GLN A 112 4.72 -30.75 1.22
C GLN A 112 4.10 -30.34 2.57
N LEU A 113 4.87 -30.35 3.65
CA LEU A 113 4.39 -29.89 4.96
C LEU A 113 4.10 -28.39 4.99
N ILE A 114 4.84 -27.57 4.23
CA ILE A 114 4.56 -26.15 4.07
C ILE A 114 3.24 -25.96 3.30
N LYS A 115 3.00 -26.74 2.22
CA LYS A 115 1.71 -26.77 1.50
C LYS A 115 0.56 -27.17 2.43
N GLU A 116 0.75 -28.21 3.25
CA GLU A 116 -0.25 -28.64 4.24
C GLU A 116 -0.56 -27.53 5.25
N ALA A 117 0.47 -26.83 5.76
CA ALA A 117 0.30 -25.69 6.66
C ALA A 117 -0.50 -24.57 6.00
N PHE A 118 -0.23 -24.25 4.73
CA PHE A 118 -0.96 -23.23 3.96
C PHE A 118 -2.46 -23.52 3.86
N PHE A 119 -2.85 -24.78 3.68
CA PHE A 119 -4.28 -25.14 3.64
C PHE A 119 -4.92 -25.32 5.02
N LYS A 120 -4.14 -25.58 6.05
CA LYS A 120 -4.63 -25.79 7.41
C LYS A 120 -4.90 -24.50 8.16
N HIS A 121 -4.14 -23.45 7.88
CA HIS A 121 -4.24 -22.15 8.54
C HIS A 121 -4.95 -21.11 7.67
N GLY A 122 -5.44 -20.05 8.31
CA GLY A 122 -6.13 -18.93 7.64
C GLY A 122 -5.59 -17.56 8.01
N ASP A 123 -4.65 -17.49 8.97
CA ASP A 123 -4.03 -16.23 9.38
C ASP A 123 -3.00 -15.73 8.35
N GLU A 124 -2.97 -14.42 8.16
CA GLU A 124 -2.15 -13.79 7.12
C GLU A 124 -0.65 -14.09 7.28
N LYS A 125 -0.15 -14.10 8.50
CA LYS A 125 1.27 -14.31 8.81
C LYS A 125 1.73 -15.70 8.38
N THR A 126 0.95 -16.73 8.71
CA THR A 126 1.27 -18.12 8.33
C THR A 126 1.15 -18.30 6.82
N LEU A 127 0.08 -17.79 6.20
CA LEU A 127 -0.13 -17.87 4.75
C LEU A 127 1.01 -17.19 3.98
N LYS A 128 1.37 -15.96 4.35
CA LYS A 128 2.50 -15.23 3.78
C LYS A 128 3.81 -15.99 3.95
N GLY A 129 4.07 -16.52 5.16
CA GLY A 129 5.27 -17.32 5.44
C GLY A 129 5.37 -18.54 4.55
N CYS A 130 4.27 -19.30 4.40
CA CYS A 130 4.23 -20.48 3.56
C CYS A 130 4.52 -20.17 2.09
N ILE A 131 3.85 -19.17 1.52
CA ILE A 131 4.04 -18.81 0.11
C ILE A 131 5.44 -18.24 -0.14
N THR A 132 5.93 -17.37 0.75
CA THR A 132 7.30 -16.84 0.65
C THR A 132 8.32 -17.98 0.69
N ALA A 133 8.12 -18.97 1.54
CA ALA A 133 8.99 -20.14 1.64
C ALA A 133 8.99 -21.02 0.37
N LEU A 134 7.80 -21.29 -0.19
CA LEU A 134 7.67 -22.06 -1.43
C LEU A 134 8.25 -21.29 -2.63
N ALA A 135 7.99 -20.00 -2.76
CA ALA A 135 8.54 -19.15 -3.82
C ALA A 135 10.08 -19.03 -3.71
N PHE A 136 10.60 -18.89 -2.49
CA PHE A 136 12.04 -18.89 -2.24
C PHE A 136 12.65 -20.22 -2.67
N ALA A 137 12.04 -21.35 -2.32
CA ALA A 137 12.49 -22.66 -2.72
C ALA A 137 12.51 -22.83 -4.24
N ALA A 138 11.53 -22.29 -4.96
CA ALA A 138 11.47 -22.35 -6.41
C ALA A 138 12.52 -21.47 -7.10
N ASN A 139 12.94 -20.37 -6.48
CA ASN A 139 13.89 -19.42 -7.08
C ASN A 139 15.35 -19.68 -6.72
N GLU A 140 15.62 -20.04 -5.46
CA GLU A 140 16.98 -20.12 -4.90
C GLU A 140 17.56 -21.56 -4.83
N SER A 141 16.79 -22.57 -5.21
CA SER A 141 17.24 -23.95 -5.21
C SER A 141 18.11 -24.27 -6.43
N HIS A 142 18.85 -25.41 -6.34
CA HIS A 142 19.52 -26.00 -7.50
C HIS A 142 18.48 -26.53 -8.49
N ALA A 143 18.81 -26.59 -9.79
CA ALA A 143 17.87 -26.96 -10.85
C ALA A 143 16.99 -28.18 -10.53
N ASP A 144 17.60 -29.27 -10.01
CA ASP A 144 16.88 -30.49 -9.64
C ASP A 144 15.83 -30.29 -8.52
N LEU A 145 16.05 -29.32 -7.64
CA LEU A 145 15.14 -28.99 -6.53
C LEU A 145 14.12 -27.92 -6.95
N GLN A 146 14.46 -27.07 -7.93
CA GLN A 146 13.56 -26.05 -8.47
C GLN A 146 12.33 -26.68 -9.12
N ASP A 147 12.51 -27.74 -9.90
CA ASP A 147 11.41 -28.47 -10.55
C ASP A 147 10.41 -29.00 -9.51
N SER A 148 10.93 -29.59 -8.42
CA SER A 148 10.10 -30.07 -7.31
C SER A 148 9.35 -28.92 -6.62
N ALA A 149 10.01 -27.78 -6.38
CA ALA A 149 9.40 -26.65 -5.74
C ALA A 149 8.35 -25.96 -6.64
N ASN A 150 8.64 -25.81 -7.94
CA ASN A 150 7.69 -25.30 -8.93
C ASN A 150 6.46 -26.21 -9.07
N GLN A 151 6.67 -27.53 -9.03
CA GLN A 151 5.55 -28.48 -9.05
C GLN A 151 4.63 -28.31 -7.83
N ILE A 152 5.19 -28.19 -6.63
CA ILE A 152 4.42 -27.96 -5.40
C ILE A 152 3.66 -26.62 -5.44
N LEU A 153 4.30 -25.56 -5.96
CA LEU A 153 3.62 -24.27 -6.15
C LEU A 153 2.42 -24.38 -7.10
N LYS A 154 2.63 -25.06 -8.23
CA LYS A 154 1.56 -25.31 -9.21
C LYS A 154 0.42 -26.12 -8.59
N GLU A 155 0.73 -27.23 -7.93
CA GLU A 155 -0.28 -28.05 -7.22
C GLU A 155 -1.01 -27.25 -6.14
N THR A 156 -0.32 -26.33 -5.46
CA THR A 156 -0.94 -25.44 -4.45
C THR A 156 -1.93 -24.49 -5.11
N ALA A 157 -1.56 -23.91 -6.26
CA ALA A 157 -2.45 -23.04 -7.02
C ALA A 157 -3.68 -23.79 -7.55
N ASP A 158 -3.49 -24.94 -8.18
CA ASP A 158 -4.56 -25.76 -8.75
C ASP A 158 -5.55 -26.23 -7.67
N GLU A 159 -5.05 -26.72 -6.52
CA GLU A 159 -5.88 -27.11 -5.38
C GLU A 159 -6.66 -25.93 -4.79
N LEU A 160 -6.00 -24.76 -4.68
CA LEU A 160 -6.66 -23.56 -4.16
C LEU A 160 -7.79 -23.10 -5.08
N LEU A 161 -7.59 -23.10 -6.40
CA LEU A 161 -8.62 -22.69 -7.37
C LEU A 161 -9.84 -23.60 -7.28
N VAL A 162 -9.64 -24.92 -7.12
CA VAL A 162 -10.75 -25.85 -6.93
C VAL A 162 -11.54 -25.54 -5.64
N LYS A 163 -10.82 -25.29 -4.53
CA LYS A 163 -11.46 -24.95 -3.24
C LYS A 163 -12.17 -23.60 -3.31
N LEU A 164 -11.56 -22.60 -3.97
CA LEU A 164 -12.17 -21.28 -4.14
C LEU A 164 -13.47 -21.37 -4.96
N ARG A 165 -13.45 -22.02 -6.11
CA ARG A 165 -14.65 -22.21 -6.94
C ARG A 165 -15.76 -22.96 -6.21
N SER A 166 -15.39 -23.98 -5.41
CA SER A 166 -16.35 -24.67 -4.55
C SER A 166 -16.97 -23.75 -3.50
N ALA A 167 -16.17 -22.84 -2.92
CA ALA A 167 -16.67 -21.85 -1.96
C ALA A 167 -17.56 -20.78 -2.62
N ILE A 168 -17.20 -20.32 -3.83
CA ILE A 168 -18.01 -19.37 -4.62
C ILE A 168 -19.41 -19.95 -4.91
N MET A 169 -19.49 -21.22 -5.30
CA MET A 169 -20.77 -21.88 -5.60
C MET A 169 -21.69 -22.02 -4.38
N ARG A 170 -21.19 -21.86 -3.17
CA ARG A 170 -21.94 -22.00 -1.91
C ARG A 170 -22.19 -20.67 -1.20
N VAL A 171 -21.93 -19.55 -1.87
CA VAL A 171 -22.23 -18.23 -1.33
C VAL A 171 -23.72 -18.13 -0.99
N GLY A 172 -24.03 -17.72 0.25
CA GLY A 172 -25.39 -17.66 0.78
C GLY A 172 -25.74 -18.76 1.77
N ASP A 173 -24.91 -19.79 1.91
CA ASP A 173 -25.00 -20.77 3.00
C ASP A 173 -24.18 -20.24 4.20
N ALA A 174 -24.84 -19.87 5.29
CA ALA A 174 -24.23 -19.20 6.44
C ALA A 174 -23.01 -19.92 7.08
N GLU A 175 -22.82 -21.21 6.81
CA GLU A 175 -21.66 -21.99 7.26
C GLU A 175 -20.42 -21.84 6.36
N ASP A 176 -20.56 -21.30 5.13
CA ASP A 176 -19.50 -21.28 4.11
C ASP A 176 -18.81 -19.92 3.90
N ASP A 177 -19.31 -18.83 4.51
CA ASP A 177 -18.70 -17.47 4.37
C ASP A 177 -17.25 -17.42 4.84
N TYR A 178 -16.93 -18.17 5.90
CA TYR A 178 -15.54 -18.31 6.37
C TYR A 178 -14.65 -19.01 5.34
N SER A 179 -15.15 -20.03 4.66
CA SER A 179 -14.42 -20.77 3.63
C SER A 179 -14.07 -19.87 2.45
N LEU A 180 -15.00 -19.02 1.98
CA LEU A 180 -14.77 -18.06 0.91
C LEU A 180 -13.68 -17.06 1.30
N THR A 181 -13.83 -16.40 2.46
CA THR A 181 -12.90 -15.41 2.97
C THR A 181 -11.48 -15.97 3.08
N VAL A 182 -11.32 -17.16 3.65
CA VAL A 182 -10.02 -17.79 3.83
C VAL A 182 -9.38 -18.16 2.49
N ASN A 183 -10.16 -18.69 1.53
CA ASN A 183 -9.61 -19.04 0.21
C ASN A 183 -9.26 -17.81 -0.63
N LEU A 184 -10.02 -16.71 -0.52
CA LEU A 184 -9.65 -15.42 -1.13
C LEU A 184 -8.36 -14.85 -0.51
N ARG A 185 -8.20 -14.97 0.80
CA ARG A 185 -6.96 -14.55 1.50
C ARG A 185 -5.77 -15.40 1.08
N ARG A 186 -5.95 -16.71 0.94
CA ARG A 186 -4.93 -17.62 0.40
C ARG A 186 -4.55 -17.25 -1.03
N LEU A 187 -5.53 -16.97 -1.88
CA LEU A 187 -5.28 -16.54 -3.26
C LEU A 187 -4.49 -15.23 -3.31
N TYR A 188 -4.86 -14.26 -2.48
CA TYR A 188 -4.15 -12.98 -2.38
C TYR A 188 -2.68 -13.19 -2.02
N GLN A 189 -2.39 -13.98 -0.98
CA GLN A 189 -1.01 -14.26 -0.60
C GLN A 189 -0.23 -15.02 -1.69
N LEU A 190 -0.88 -15.94 -2.40
CA LEU A 190 -0.27 -16.66 -3.51
C LEU A 190 0.05 -15.73 -4.68
N GLN A 191 -0.89 -14.87 -5.09
CA GLN A 191 -0.72 -13.93 -6.20
C GLN A 191 0.32 -12.84 -5.90
N LEU A 192 0.61 -12.51 -4.64
CA LEU A 192 1.70 -11.60 -4.28
C LEU A 192 3.09 -12.16 -4.65
N ALA A 193 3.23 -13.48 -4.77
CA ALA A 193 4.51 -14.11 -5.03
C ALA A 193 4.61 -14.75 -6.43
N VAL A 194 3.49 -15.26 -6.97
CA VAL A 194 3.49 -16.01 -8.24
C VAL A 194 2.29 -15.67 -9.09
N ASN A 195 2.47 -15.73 -10.42
CA ASN A 195 1.37 -15.60 -11.36
C ASN A 195 0.49 -16.86 -11.33
N VAL A 196 -0.76 -16.69 -10.96
CA VAL A 196 -1.80 -17.73 -11.07
C VAL A 196 -2.43 -17.63 -12.46
N ALA A 197 -1.84 -18.37 -13.41
CA ALA A 197 -2.24 -18.34 -14.82
C ALA A 197 -3.54 -19.13 -15.06
N ASP A 198 -4.68 -18.56 -14.67
CA ASP A 198 -6.01 -19.12 -14.92
C ASP A 198 -6.87 -18.10 -15.68
N SER A 199 -7.41 -18.50 -16.84
CA SER A 199 -8.12 -17.60 -17.75
C SER A 199 -9.51 -17.18 -17.24
N THR A 200 -10.12 -17.97 -16.37
CA THR A 200 -11.48 -17.71 -15.85
C THR A 200 -11.47 -17.05 -14.48
N LEU A 201 -10.34 -17.05 -13.78
CA LEU A 201 -10.25 -16.53 -12.41
C LEU A 201 -10.79 -15.09 -12.28
N PHE A 202 -10.45 -14.20 -13.21
CA PHE A 202 -10.95 -12.83 -13.18
C PHE A 202 -12.47 -12.78 -13.33
N THR A 203 -13.05 -13.65 -14.16
CA THR A 203 -14.50 -13.75 -14.38
C THR A 203 -15.18 -14.31 -13.13
N ASP A 204 -14.63 -15.40 -12.56
CA ASP A 204 -15.12 -16.01 -11.32
C ASP A 204 -15.20 -14.98 -10.17
N LEU A 205 -14.15 -14.14 -10.04
CA LEU A 205 -14.08 -13.07 -9.03
C LEU A 205 -15.05 -11.91 -9.34
N LYS A 206 -15.21 -11.56 -10.61
CA LYS A 206 -16.15 -10.51 -11.04
C LYS A 206 -17.59 -10.89 -10.73
N GLU A 207 -17.99 -12.13 -11.03
CA GLU A 207 -19.35 -12.63 -10.78
C GLU A 207 -19.73 -12.57 -9.30
N LEU A 208 -18.78 -12.72 -8.37
CA LEU A 208 -19.02 -12.50 -6.96
C LEU A 208 -19.47 -11.06 -6.64
N LEU A 209 -19.02 -10.07 -7.39
CA LEU A 209 -19.38 -8.67 -7.18
C LEU A 209 -20.72 -8.29 -7.79
N ASP A 210 -21.36 -9.15 -8.58
CA ASP A 210 -22.68 -8.88 -9.13
C ASP A 210 -23.76 -8.85 -8.02
N ASP A 211 -23.51 -9.52 -6.88
CA ASP A 211 -24.35 -9.48 -5.65
C ASP A 211 -23.66 -8.70 -4.51
N PHE A 212 -23.07 -7.56 -4.84
CA PHE A 212 -22.24 -6.73 -3.97
C PHE A 212 -22.89 -6.39 -2.61
N THR A 213 -24.23 -6.20 -2.57
CA THR A 213 -24.95 -5.74 -1.37
C THR A 213 -25.03 -6.79 -0.26
N ASN A 214 -24.88 -8.05 -0.60
CA ASN A 214 -24.98 -9.19 0.32
C ASN A 214 -23.61 -9.71 0.79
N LEU A 215 -22.50 -9.13 0.29
CA LEU A 215 -21.15 -9.54 0.66
C LEU A 215 -20.62 -8.75 1.85
N ASP A 216 -19.82 -9.44 2.69
CA ASP A 216 -19.03 -8.80 3.75
C ASP A 216 -17.92 -7.90 3.16
N ASP A 217 -17.62 -6.81 3.84
CA ASP A 217 -16.54 -5.86 3.46
C ASP A 217 -15.19 -6.54 3.27
N GLU A 218 -14.86 -7.54 4.07
CA GLU A 218 -13.60 -8.28 3.95
C GLU A 218 -13.58 -9.13 2.66
N VAL A 219 -14.71 -9.73 2.28
CA VAL A 219 -14.85 -10.47 1.03
C VAL A 219 -14.67 -9.52 -0.16
N ILE A 220 -15.40 -8.39 -0.16
CA ILE A 220 -15.30 -7.35 -1.22
C ILE A 220 -13.86 -6.89 -1.35
N ARG A 221 -13.22 -6.58 -0.24
CA ARG A 221 -11.81 -6.13 -0.17
C ARG A 221 -10.87 -7.16 -0.81
N LEU A 222 -11.00 -8.42 -0.43
CA LEU A 222 -10.15 -9.50 -0.94
C LEU A 222 -10.42 -9.78 -2.42
N VAL A 223 -11.67 -9.69 -2.89
CA VAL A 223 -11.99 -9.81 -4.31
C VAL A 223 -11.32 -8.72 -5.12
N PHE A 224 -11.44 -7.45 -4.71
CA PHE A 224 -10.78 -6.34 -5.40
C PHE A 224 -9.24 -6.48 -5.44
N LEU A 225 -8.61 -6.87 -4.33
CA LEU A 225 -7.18 -7.10 -4.29
C LEU A 225 -6.73 -8.21 -5.26
N ASN A 226 -7.48 -9.32 -5.31
CA ASN A 226 -7.18 -10.43 -6.21
C ASN A 226 -7.41 -10.05 -7.67
N MET A 227 -8.48 -9.34 -8.01
CA MET A 227 -8.73 -8.83 -9.37
C MET A 227 -7.62 -7.87 -9.82
N PHE A 228 -7.17 -6.97 -8.95
CA PHE A 228 -6.04 -6.08 -9.23
C PHE A 228 -4.78 -6.88 -9.56
N LEU A 229 -4.45 -7.90 -8.76
CA LEU A 229 -3.28 -8.75 -9.01
C LEU A 229 -3.41 -9.56 -10.30
N CYS A 230 -4.59 -10.07 -10.65
CA CYS A 230 -4.84 -10.71 -11.95
C CYS A 230 -4.48 -9.77 -13.11
N MET A 231 -4.88 -8.50 -13.03
CA MET A 231 -4.55 -7.52 -14.07
C MET A 231 -3.06 -7.15 -14.08
N ALA A 232 -2.45 -6.99 -12.91
CA ALA A 232 -1.02 -6.68 -12.81
C ALA A 232 -0.16 -7.81 -13.42
N TRP A 233 -0.50 -9.07 -13.13
CA TRP A 233 0.16 -10.22 -13.75
C TRP A 233 -0.12 -10.31 -15.25
N SER A 234 -1.34 -10.07 -15.71
CA SER A 234 -1.68 -10.04 -17.14
C SER A 234 -0.85 -8.99 -17.88
N LEU A 235 -0.66 -7.81 -17.29
CA LEU A 235 0.20 -6.77 -17.85
C LEU A 235 1.68 -7.20 -17.90
N SER A 236 2.16 -7.89 -16.87
CA SER A 236 3.57 -8.33 -16.77
C SER A 236 3.97 -9.38 -17.80
N VAL A 237 3.01 -10.12 -18.35
CA VAL A 237 3.23 -11.15 -19.37
C VAL A 237 3.32 -10.56 -20.78
N ILE A 238 2.79 -9.34 -20.99
CA ILE A 238 2.82 -8.70 -22.31
C ILE A 238 4.26 -8.30 -22.64
N ASN A 239 4.78 -8.86 -23.74
CA ASN A 239 6.11 -8.50 -24.24
C ASN A 239 6.02 -7.17 -25.00
N PRO A 240 6.69 -6.08 -24.56
CA PRO A 240 6.65 -4.79 -25.23
C PRO A 240 7.27 -4.80 -26.65
N GLU A 241 8.13 -5.76 -26.96
CA GLU A 241 8.75 -5.89 -28.29
C GLU A 241 7.85 -6.62 -29.30
N ASN A 242 6.93 -7.44 -28.82
CA ASN A 242 5.98 -8.19 -29.65
C ASN A 242 4.63 -8.25 -28.96
N VAL A 243 3.86 -7.17 -29.10
CA VAL A 243 2.58 -6.99 -28.40
C VAL A 243 1.50 -7.82 -29.07
N ASP A 244 0.86 -8.70 -28.30
CA ASP A 244 -0.35 -9.41 -28.69
C ASP A 244 -1.57 -8.49 -28.52
N GLU A 245 -2.20 -8.11 -29.62
CA GLU A 245 -3.39 -7.24 -29.63
C GLU A 245 -4.58 -7.89 -28.90
N GLY A 246 -4.69 -9.22 -28.95
CA GLY A 246 -5.74 -9.97 -28.25
C GLY A 246 -5.61 -9.85 -26.73
N LEU A 247 -4.40 -10.01 -26.19
CA LEU A 247 -4.12 -9.82 -24.78
C LEU A 247 -4.35 -8.38 -24.33
N CYS A 248 -3.97 -7.41 -25.15
CA CYS A 248 -4.23 -5.99 -24.84
C CYS A 248 -5.73 -5.70 -24.78
N THR A 249 -6.50 -6.19 -25.75
CA THR A 249 -7.95 -5.99 -25.81
C THR A 249 -8.66 -6.63 -24.61
N ASP A 250 -8.27 -7.86 -24.24
CA ASP A 250 -8.75 -8.55 -23.05
C ASP A 250 -8.47 -7.74 -21.77
N LEU A 251 -7.24 -7.25 -21.63
CA LEU A 251 -6.84 -6.47 -20.45
C LEU A 251 -7.58 -5.12 -20.37
N VAL A 252 -7.84 -4.45 -21.49
CA VAL A 252 -8.67 -3.23 -21.54
C VAL A 252 -10.10 -3.55 -21.09
N SER A 253 -10.67 -4.66 -21.55
CA SER A 253 -12.02 -5.11 -21.16
C SER A 253 -12.09 -5.43 -19.65
N LYS A 254 -11.13 -6.19 -19.14
CA LYS A 254 -11.02 -6.50 -17.70
C LYS A 254 -10.89 -5.23 -16.86
N ARG A 255 -10.05 -4.27 -17.29
CA ARG A 255 -9.93 -2.99 -16.60
C ARG A 255 -11.23 -2.21 -16.57
N ALA A 256 -11.96 -2.15 -17.72
CA ALA A 256 -13.24 -1.45 -17.78
C ALA A 256 -14.26 -2.05 -16.81
N ALA A 257 -14.43 -3.37 -16.83
CA ALA A 257 -15.33 -4.09 -15.92
C ALA A 257 -14.93 -3.88 -14.44
N PHE A 258 -13.64 -3.93 -14.14
CA PHE A 258 -13.16 -3.68 -12.78
C PHE A 258 -13.46 -2.25 -12.30
N MET A 259 -13.27 -1.25 -13.17
CA MET A 259 -13.57 0.15 -12.85
C MET A 259 -15.06 0.37 -12.60
N GLU A 260 -15.96 -0.34 -13.29
CA GLU A 260 -17.39 -0.29 -13.05
C GLU A 260 -17.74 -0.77 -11.62
N HIS A 261 -17.22 -1.92 -11.20
CA HIS A 261 -17.45 -2.42 -9.84
C HIS A 261 -16.81 -1.51 -8.77
N LEU A 262 -15.62 -0.96 -9.03
CA LEU A 262 -15.02 0.02 -8.12
C LEU A 262 -15.88 1.28 -8.00
N GLN A 263 -16.51 1.76 -9.10
CA GLN A 263 -17.42 2.91 -9.03
C GLN A 263 -18.65 2.62 -8.17
N VAL A 264 -19.28 1.45 -8.34
CA VAL A 264 -20.40 1.03 -7.49
C VAL A 264 -20.00 0.98 -6.01
N CYS A 265 -18.80 0.47 -5.72
CA CYS A 265 -18.28 0.44 -4.36
C CYS A 265 -18.05 1.85 -3.80
N ILE A 266 -17.47 2.75 -4.60
CA ILE A 266 -17.23 4.16 -4.22
C ILE A 266 -18.55 4.84 -3.85
N ASP A 267 -19.57 4.68 -4.68
CA ASP A 267 -20.89 5.29 -4.46
C ASP A 267 -21.51 4.74 -3.18
N SER A 268 -21.46 3.42 -2.95
CA SER A 268 -21.91 2.77 -1.71
C SER A 268 -21.14 3.25 -0.47
N LEU A 269 -19.83 3.48 -0.59
CA LEU A 269 -19.01 4.00 0.51
C LEU A 269 -19.38 5.44 0.85
N LEU A 270 -19.62 6.29 -0.15
CA LEU A 270 -20.04 7.68 0.05
C LEU A 270 -21.41 7.74 0.71
N ASP A 271 -22.37 6.92 0.27
CA ASP A 271 -23.71 6.83 0.87
C ASP A 271 -23.65 6.31 2.33
N SER A 272 -22.79 5.34 2.60
CA SER A 272 -22.60 4.78 3.95
C SER A 272 -22.09 5.83 4.94
N TRP A 273 -21.28 6.77 4.50
CA TRP A 273 -20.79 7.86 5.33
C TRP A 273 -21.84 8.87 5.73
N GLU A 274 -22.71 9.22 4.80
CA GLU A 274 -23.85 10.09 5.11
C GLU A 274 -24.73 9.46 6.21
N GLN A 275 -24.67 8.13 6.35
CA GLN A 275 -25.36 7.36 7.40
C GLN A 275 -24.49 7.13 8.67
N GLY A 276 -23.27 7.66 8.72
CA GLY A 276 -22.38 7.52 9.89
C GLY A 276 -21.58 6.20 9.98
N ASN A 277 -21.56 5.39 8.91
CA ASN A 277 -20.80 4.13 8.86
C ASN A 277 -19.52 4.29 8.03
N ALA A 278 -18.36 4.23 8.67
CA ALA A 278 -17.09 4.61 8.05
C ALA A 278 -16.44 3.53 7.16
N ARG A 279 -16.81 2.24 7.24
CA ARG A 279 -16.22 1.12 6.45
C ARG A 279 -14.73 1.33 6.10
N SER A 280 -13.91 1.70 7.10
CA SER A 280 -12.59 2.35 6.91
C SER A 280 -11.59 1.49 6.16
N ILE A 281 -11.48 0.20 6.47
CA ILE A 281 -10.51 -0.72 5.85
C ILE A 281 -10.81 -0.88 4.35
N LEU A 282 -12.08 -1.03 4.00
CA LEU A 282 -12.49 -1.13 2.60
C LEU A 282 -12.23 0.18 1.85
N THR A 283 -12.53 1.33 2.45
CA THR A 283 -12.24 2.66 1.89
C THR A 283 -10.75 2.83 1.59
N CYS A 284 -9.88 2.51 2.56
CA CYS A 284 -8.43 2.60 2.37
C CYS A 284 -7.95 1.68 1.24
N THR A 285 -8.49 0.46 1.17
CA THR A 285 -8.13 -0.50 0.12
C THR A 285 -8.57 -0.02 -1.26
N VAL A 286 -9.79 0.48 -1.40
CA VAL A 286 -10.31 1.02 -2.68
C VAL A 286 -9.46 2.22 -3.14
N CYS A 287 -9.12 3.14 -2.24
CA CYS A 287 -8.24 4.27 -2.58
C CYS A 287 -6.85 3.81 -3.04
N ALA A 288 -6.25 2.83 -2.37
CA ALA A 288 -4.96 2.27 -2.75
C ALA A 288 -5.03 1.58 -4.14
N ILE A 289 -6.04 0.74 -4.37
CA ILE A 289 -6.23 0.04 -5.65
C ILE A 289 -6.43 1.04 -6.79
N LEU A 290 -7.26 2.07 -6.62
CA LEU A 290 -7.44 3.11 -7.65
C LEU A 290 -6.13 3.81 -7.98
N SER A 291 -5.35 4.16 -6.96
CA SER A 291 -4.05 4.80 -7.16
C SER A 291 -3.08 3.89 -7.92
N ASP A 292 -3.03 2.61 -7.57
CA ASP A 292 -2.16 1.65 -8.23
C ASP A 292 -2.62 1.33 -9.66
N LEU A 293 -3.93 1.21 -9.90
CA LEU A 293 -4.49 1.06 -11.24
C LEU A 293 -4.14 2.24 -12.16
N TRP A 294 -4.36 3.46 -11.67
CA TRP A 294 -4.02 4.65 -12.45
C TRP A 294 -2.51 4.81 -12.67
N SER A 295 -1.71 4.25 -11.76
CA SER A 295 -0.26 4.19 -11.93
C SER A 295 0.18 3.17 -12.97
N LEU A 296 -0.44 1.98 -12.98
CA LEU A 296 -0.16 0.91 -13.93
C LEU A 296 -0.58 1.30 -15.35
N PHE A 297 -1.77 1.83 -15.50
CA PHE A 297 -2.37 2.18 -16.80
C PHE A 297 -2.28 3.68 -17.11
N SER A 298 -1.35 4.41 -16.52
CA SER A 298 -1.21 5.85 -16.72
C SER A 298 -1.04 6.20 -18.22
N LYS A 299 -1.98 6.96 -18.77
CA LYS A 299 -1.89 7.45 -20.14
C LYS A 299 -0.58 8.20 -20.38
N ALA A 300 -0.17 9.03 -19.41
CA ALA A 300 1.07 9.81 -19.52
C ALA A 300 2.33 8.94 -19.62
N LYS A 301 2.36 7.78 -18.96
CA LYS A 301 3.48 6.84 -19.03
C LYS A 301 3.47 5.99 -20.30
N LEU A 302 2.29 5.63 -20.78
CA LEU A 302 2.14 4.69 -21.90
C LEU A 302 2.10 5.38 -23.27
N THR A 303 1.84 6.69 -23.32
CA THR A 303 1.85 7.46 -24.58
C THR A 303 3.21 7.35 -25.27
N GLY A 304 3.19 7.03 -26.56
CA GLY A 304 4.38 6.81 -27.37
C GLY A 304 5.08 5.47 -27.17
N THR A 305 4.50 4.57 -26.38
CA THR A 305 4.97 3.18 -26.24
C THR A 305 4.09 2.22 -27.05
N THR A 306 4.56 1.00 -27.22
CA THR A 306 3.77 -0.08 -27.87
C THR A 306 2.51 -0.46 -27.06
N LEU A 307 2.42 -0.05 -25.82
CA LEU A 307 1.31 -0.30 -24.89
C LEU A 307 0.35 0.90 -24.75
N GLU A 308 0.43 1.89 -25.66
CA GLU A 308 -0.39 3.11 -25.58
C GLU A 308 -1.91 2.82 -25.54
N ALA A 309 -2.37 1.75 -26.20
CA ALA A 309 -3.77 1.31 -26.16
C ALA A 309 -4.26 0.94 -24.74
N LEU A 310 -3.36 0.56 -23.85
CA LEU A 310 -3.66 0.30 -22.44
C LEU A 310 -3.78 1.58 -21.60
N GLY A 311 -3.43 2.74 -22.17
CA GLY A 311 -3.43 4.02 -21.45
C GLY A 311 -4.84 4.42 -20.98
N PHE A 312 -4.93 4.85 -19.72
CA PHE A 312 -6.15 5.30 -19.08
C PHE A 312 -5.93 6.62 -18.34
N CYS A 313 -6.95 7.47 -18.39
CA CYS A 313 -6.99 8.70 -17.61
C CYS A 313 -8.35 8.78 -16.90
N PRO A 314 -8.40 8.90 -15.57
CA PRO A 314 -9.67 9.00 -14.85
C PRO A 314 -10.43 10.28 -15.22
N SER A 315 -11.75 10.21 -15.21
CA SER A 315 -12.60 11.37 -15.38
C SER A 315 -12.50 12.31 -14.17
N THR A 316 -12.82 13.59 -14.38
CA THR A 316 -12.85 14.58 -13.28
C THR A 316 -13.84 14.17 -12.18
N ASN A 317 -14.96 13.54 -12.53
CA ASN A 317 -15.94 13.08 -11.55
C ASN A 317 -15.38 11.94 -10.69
N LEU A 318 -14.72 10.97 -11.30
CA LEU A 318 -14.08 9.88 -10.58
C LEU A 318 -12.96 10.40 -9.65
N LEU A 319 -12.17 11.39 -10.09
CA LEU A 319 -11.17 12.04 -9.23
C LEU A 319 -11.81 12.78 -8.06
N LYS A 320 -12.98 13.40 -8.26
CA LYS A 320 -13.73 14.05 -7.17
C LYS A 320 -14.24 13.04 -6.15
N SER A 321 -14.82 11.93 -6.60
CA SER A 321 -15.29 10.86 -5.71
C SER A 321 -14.13 10.23 -4.94
N PHE A 322 -13.01 9.94 -5.62
CA PHE A 322 -11.77 9.46 -4.99
C PHE A 322 -11.27 10.43 -3.91
N TRP A 323 -11.22 11.74 -4.21
CA TRP A 323 -10.76 12.72 -3.24
C TRP A 323 -11.71 12.84 -2.05
N LYS A 324 -13.03 12.82 -2.26
CA LYS A 324 -14.01 12.82 -1.18
C LYS A 324 -13.77 11.64 -0.22
N LEU A 325 -13.48 10.44 -0.76
CA LEU A 325 -13.10 9.26 0.05
C LEU A 325 -11.84 9.53 0.88
N CYS A 326 -10.81 10.09 0.27
CA CYS A 326 -9.55 10.41 0.94
C CYS A 326 -9.74 11.48 2.02
N GLU A 327 -10.40 12.58 1.69
CA GLU A 327 -10.61 13.73 2.56
C GLU A 327 -11.42 13.36 3.79
N HIS A 328 -12.49 12.62 3.61
CA HIS A 328 -13.32 12.17 4.71
C HIS A 328 -12.51 11.31 5.70
N ARG A 329 -11.67 10.42 5.18
CA ARG A 329 -10.81 9.60 6.02
C ARG A 329 -9.75 10.41 6.77
N LEU A 330 -9.27 11.50 6.18
CA LEU A 330 -8.35 12.43 6.84
C LEU A 330 -9.03 13.26 7.94
N THR A 331 -10.28 13.66 7.74
CA THR A 331 -11.03 14.57 8.63
C THR A 331 -11.83 13.85 9.71
N PHE A 332 -12.02 12.52 9.61
CA PHE A 332 -12.76 11.77 10.62
C PHE A 332 -12.09 11.95 11.99
N PRO A 333 -12.80 12.44 13.02
CA PRO A 333 -12.24 12.53 14.36
C PRO A 333 -11.85 11.15 14.84
N GLU A 334 -10.70 11.04 15.48
CA GLU A 334 -10.36 9.87 16.28
C GLU A 334 -11.50 9.73 17.30
N ASP A 335 -12.21 8.59 17.29
CA ASP A 335 -13.23 8.32 18.28
C ASP A 335 -12.60 8.58 19.66
N THR A 336 -13.12 9.63 20.28
CA THR A 336 -13.03 9.99 21.72
C THR A 336 -11.97 9.24 22.53
N GLU A 337 -10.99 10.03 22.99
CA GLU A 337 -10.32 9.95 24.30
C GLU A 337 -10.67 8.71 25.19
N GLU A 338 -10.47 7.51 24.72
CA GLU A 338 -10.08 6.42 25.60
C GLU A 338 -8.56 6.36 25.54
N GLU A 339 -7.96 6.78 26.65
CA GLU A 339 -6.56 6.79 27.03
C GLU A 339 -5.62 6.18 25.97
N VAL A 340 -4.77 7.03 25.38
CA VAL A 340 -3.61 6.63 24.55
C VAL A 340 -2.77 5.68 25.39
N THR A 341 -3.19 4.43 25.46
CA THR A 341 -2.30 3.35 25.80
C THR A 341 -1.36 3.18 24.60
N ASP A 342 -0.06 3.21 24.83
CA ASP A 342 1.02 2.88 23.88
C ASP A 342 0.82 1.47 23.29
N GLY A 343 -0.26 1.26 22.56
CA GLY A 343 -0.66 -0.01 21.97
C GLY A 343 -0.49 -0.03 20.45
N PRO A 344 -0.39 -1.22 19.84
CA PRO A 344 -0.19 -1.38 18.39
C PRO A 344 -1.30 -0.77 17.53
N GLN A 345 -2.48 -0.50 18.04
CA GLN A 345 -3.63 0.06 17.32
C GLN A 345 -3.44 1.53 16.92
N SER A 346 -2.78 2.36 17.74
CA SER A 346 -2.50 3.75 17.38
C SER A 346 -1.51 3.88 16.22
N SER A 347 -0.58 2.93 16.10
CA SER A 347 0.37 2.84 14.99
C SER A 347 -0.29 2.45 13.66
N GLU A 348 -1.32 1.63 13.71
CA GLU A 348 -2.04 1.15 12.52
C GLU A 348 -2.88 2.27 11.87
N TYR A 349 -3.56 3.07 12.68
CA TYR A 349 -4.35 4.23 12.25
C TYR A 349 -3.52 5.35 11.64
N LEU A 350 -2.37 5.66 12.22
CA LEU A 350 -1.43 6.64 11.65
C LEU A 350 -0.87 6.17 10.31
N ASN A 351 -0.65 4.86 10.15
CA ASN A 351 -0.21 4.26 8.90
C ASN A 351 -1.27 4.34 7.80
N GLU A 352 -2.55 4.25 8.13
CA GLU A 352 -3.65 4.35 7.16
C GLU A 352 -3.80 5.76 6.56
N LYS A 353 -3.79 6.81 7.40
CA LYS A 353 -3.84 8.21 6.94
C LYS A 353 -2.67 8.54 6.02
N ASP A 354 -1.47 8.07 6.38
CA ASP A 354 -0.27 8.25 5.56
C ASP A 354 -0.38 7.50 4.23
N ALA A 355 -0.87 6.26 4.24
CA ALA A 355 -1.02 5.45 3.04
C ALA A 355 -1.96 6.08 2.00
N ILE A 356 -3.11 6.60 2.44
CA ILE A 356 -4.10 7.27 1.57
C ILE A 356 -3.51 8.54 0.96
N LEU A 357 -2.94 9.41 1.79
CA LEU A 357 -2.37 10.66 1.32
C LEU A 357 -1.14 10.43 0.43
N SER A 358 -0.30 9.46 0.79
CA SER A 358 0.84 9.03 -0.04
C SER A 358 0.40 8.53 -1.40
N SER A 359 -0.74 7.82 -1.49
CA SER A 359 -1.31 7.35 -2.75
C SER A 359 -1.71 8.52 -3.64
N ALA A 360 -2.47 9.49 -3.11
CA ALA A 360 -2.84 10.70 -3.84
C ALA A 360 -1.62 11.55 -4.24
N ALA A 361 -0.65 11.71 -3.33
CA ALA A 361 0.58 12.47 -3.58
C ALA A 361 1.45 11.84 -4.70
N LYS A 362 1.56 10.51 -4.74
CA LYS A 362 2.26 9.79 -5.82
C LYS A 362 1.64 10.04 -7.18
N LEU A 363 0.31 10.01 -7.28
CA LEU A 363 -0.40 10.27 -8.53
C LEU A 363 -0.08 11.67 -9.10
N ILE A 364 -0.02 12.68 -8.21
CA ILE A 364 0.28 14.07 -8.57
C ILE A 364 1.77 14.21 -8.93
N ALA A 365 2.66 13.70 -8.07
CA ALA A 365 4.12 13.84 -8.23
C ALA A 365 4.62 13.28 -9.55
N HIS A 366 4.04 12.17 -9.99
CA HIS A 366 4.43 11.48 -11.23
C HIS A 366 3.58 11.86 -12.44
N GLY A 367 2.64 12.81 -12.32
CA GLY A 367 1.79 13.26 -13.41
C GLY A 367 0.88 12.16 -13.97
N MET A 368 0.45 11.22 -13.13
CA MET A 368 -0.37 10.07 -13.55
C MET A 368 -1.84 10.43 -13.74
N VAL A 369 -2.27 11.52 -13.12
CA VAL A 369 -3.61 12.09 -13.21
C VAL A 369 -3.52 13.60 -13.49
N PRO A 370 -4.59 14.25 -13.99
CA PRO A 370 -4.65 15.70 -14.12
C PRO A 370 -4.38 16.38 -12.78
N LYS A 371 -3.38 17.25 -12.75
CA LYS A 371 -2.92 17.93 -11.53
C LYS A 371 -3.87 19.03 -11.05
N ASP A 372 -4.70 19.55 -11.97
CA ASP A 372 -5.48 20.78 -11.77
C ASP A 372 -6.52 20.67 -10.68
N TYR A 373 -7.03 19.48 -10.40
CA TYR A 373 -8.00 19.24 -9.34
C TYR A 373 -7.32 18.66 -8.08
N LEU A 374 -6.73 17.48 -8.19
CA LEU A 374 -6.23 16.72 -7.03
C LEU A 374 -5.05 17.41 -6.33
N GLY A 375 -4.20 18.13 -7.08
CA GLY A 375 -3.05 18.81 -6.52
C GLY A 375 -3.44 19.87 -5.48
N PRO A 376 -4.30 20.86 -5.81
CA PRO A 376 -4.79 21.86 -4.87
C PRO A 376 -5.48 21.25 -3.66
N GLU A 377 -6.27 20.20 -3.82
CA GLU A 377 -6.96 19.54 -2.72
C GLU A 377 -5.95 18.95 -1.72
N VAL A 378 -5.02 18.10 -2.19
CA VAL A 378 -3.99 17.46 -1.33
C VAL A 378 -3.14 18.50 -0.61
N VAL A 379 -2.65 19.52 -1.33
CA VAL A 379 -1.76 20.54 -0.74
C VAL A 379 -2.48 21.44 0.25
N SER A 380 -3.78 21.66 0.09
CA SER A 380 -4.58 22.45 1.03
C SER A 380 -4.65 21.83 2.45
N HIS A 381 -4.38 20.53 2.59
CA HIS A 381 -4.32 19.82 3.86
C HIS A 381 -2.95 19.87 4.57
N TYR A 382 -1.98 20.59 4.03
CA TYR A 382 -0.58 20.63 4.52
C TYR A 382 -0.44 20.92 6.02
N VAL A 383 -1.37 21.66 6.61
CA VAL A 383 -1.30 22.15 8.00
C VAL A 383 -2.33 21.49 8.93
N LEU A 384 -3.26 20.68 8.41
CA LEU A 384 -4.44 20.26 9.16
C LEU A 384 -4.26 18.95 9.97
N HIS A 385 -3.45 17.99 9.50
CA HIS A 385 -3.49 16.61 9.99
C HIS A 385 -2.17 16.11 10.60
N GLY A 386 -1.39 17.01 11.20
CA GLY A 386 -0.19 16.66 11.95
C GLY A 386 1.07 16.45 11.10
N LYS A 387 2.10 15.88 11.73
CA LYS A 387 3.47 15.85 11.15
C LYS A 387 3.60 14.93 9.93
N ILE A 388 2.91 13.79 9.92
CA ILE A 388 3.01 12.78 8.85
C ILE A 388 2.47 13.36 7.55
N VAL A 389 1.26 13.92 7.59
CA VAL A 389 0.64 14.58 6.42
C VAL A 389 1.50 15.76 5.95
N ALA A 390 2.01 16.56 6.88
CA ALA A 390 2.89 17.68 6.54
C ALA A 390 4.18 17.22 5.81
N GLU A 391 4.81 16.14 6.22
CA GLU A 391 6.01 15.64 5.55
C GLU A 391 5.70 15.08 4.15
N THR A 392 4.58 14.35 3.99
CA THR A 392 4.13 13.82 2.70
C THR A 392 3.85 14.95 1.70
N VAL A 393 3.12 16.00 2.13
CA VAL A 393 2.87 17.18 1.26
C VAL A 393 4.15 17.93 0.95
N LYS A 394 5.06 18.07 1.91
CA LYS A 394 6.37 18.70 1.69
C LYS A 394 7.20 17.97 0.63
N GLN A 395 7.24 16.62 0.69
CA GLN A 395 7.90 15.79 -0.31
C GLN A 395 7.23 15.95 -1.69
N LEU A 396 5.90 15.96 -1.75
CA LEU A 396 5.16 16.24 -2.97
C LEU A 396 5.57 17.59 -3.58
N LEU A 397 5.60 18.67 -2.79
CA LEU A 397 5.98 20.00 -3.27
C LEU A 397 7.42 20.05 -3.81
N VAL A 398 8.33 19.29 -3.22
CA VAL A 398 9.71 19.15 -3.74
C VAL A 398 9.70 18.49 -5.12
N GLN A 399 8.94 17.41 -5.30
CA GLN A 399 8.85 16.71 -6.58
C GLN A 399 8.16 17.58 -7.64
N VAL A 400 7.07 18.24 -7.30
CA VAL A 400 6.35 19.15 -8.21
C VAL A 400 7.26 20.27 -8.68
N LYS A 401 8.00 20.92 -7.78
CA LYS A 401 8.95 22.00 -8.18
C LYS A 401 10.08 21.51 -9.09
N LYS A 402 10.47 20.24 -8.96
CA LYS A 402 11.51 19.65 -9.80
C LYS A 402 11.03 19.28 -11.20
N HIS A 403 9.76 18.92 -11.36
CA HIS A 403 9.24 18.32 -12.59
C HIS A 403 8.14 19.11 -13.29
N SER A 404 7.61 20.18 -12.68
CA SER A 404 6.53 21.00 -13.22
C SER A 404 7.01 22.34 -13.76
N LYS A 405 6.24 22.90 -14.70
CA LYS A 405 6.47 24.24 -15.23
C LYS A 405 6.11 25.33 -14.20
N LEU A 406 6.69 26.52 -14.36
CA LEU A 406 6.46 27.65 -13.45
C LEU A 406 4.96 28.02 -13.31
N GLU A 407 4.21 27.91 -14.41
CA GLU A 407 2.76 28.18 -14.45
C GLU A 407 1.96 27.13 -13.66
N GLU A 408 2.34 25.85 -13.76
CA GLU A 408 1.70 24.76 -12.99
C GLU A 408 1.94 24.93 -11.49
N ILE A 409 3.12 25.40 -11.11
CA ILE A 409 3.48 25.65 -9.71
C ILE A 409 2.66 26.81 -9.16
N SER A 410 2.57 27.95 -9.89
CA SER A 410 1.73 29.07 -9.47
C SER A 410 0.28 28.68 -9.34
N TYR A 411 -0.25 27.93 -10.29
CA TYR A 411 -1.61 27.40 -10.25
C TYR A 411 -1.86 26.52 -9.01
N LEU A 412 -0.97 25.57 -8.77
CA LEU A 412 -1.08 24.65 -7.62
C LEU A 412 -1.09 25.41 -6.30
N TYR A 413 -0.13 26.30 -6.08
CA TYR A 413 -0.02 27.04 -4.82
C TYR A 413 -1.20 27.96 -4.57
N PHE A 414 -1.57 28.75 -5.58
CA PHE A 414 -2.70 29.67 -5.49
C PHE A 414 -4.03 28.92 -5.21
N ASN A 415 -4.31 27.87 -5.98
CA ASN A 415 -5.57 27.13 -5.81
C ASN A 415 -5.60 26.32 -4.51
N SER A 416 -4.46 25.88 -3.97
CA SER A 416 -4.40 25.24 -2.65
C SER A 416 -4.81 26.20 -1.53
N MET A 417 -4.31 27.44 -1.58
CA MET A 417 -4.71 28.48 -0.62
C MET A 417 -6.18 28.85 -0.78
N LYS A 418 -6.65 28.99 -2.03
CA LYS A 418 -8.05 29.26 -2.34
C LYS A 418 -8.97 28.17 -1.79
N ARG A 419 -8.61 26.89 -1.93
CA ARG A 419 -9.36 25.75 -1.37
C ARG A 419 -9.41 25.78 0.15
N ALA A 420 -8.27 26.01 0.80
CA ALA A 420 -8.23 26.13 2.26
C ALA A 420 -9.08 27.30 2.76
N TYR A 421 -9.01 28.44 2.08
CA TYR A 421 -9.78 29.61 2.42
C TYR A 421 -11.29 29.42 2.17
N GLN A 422 -11.67 28.71 1.11
CA GLN A 422 -13.08 28.36 0.86
C GLN A 422 -13.64 27.48 1.99
N ARG A 423 -12.91 26.46 2.44
CA ARG A 423 -13.32 25.65 3.60
C ARG A 423 -13.50 26.51 4.86
N HIS A 424 -12.60 27.47 5.09
CA HIS A 424 -12.75 28.40 6.18
C HIS A 424 -14.06 29.23 6.06
N LEU A 425 -14.37 29.75 4.87
CA LEU A 425 -15.62 30.48 4.65
C LEU A 425 -16.83 29.58 4.88
N ASP A 426 -16.82 28.33 4.38
CA ASP A 426 -17.94 27.40 4.56
C ASP A 426 -18.16 27.06 6.05
N GLU A 427 -17.11 27.02 6.87
CA GLU A 427 -17.18 26.79 8.32
C GLU A 427 -17.75 27.99 9.08
N VAL A 428 -17.39 29.22 8.70
CA VAL A 428 -17.80 30.41 9.42
C VAL A 428 -19.12 31.01 8.89
N MET A 429 -19.60 30.59 7.74
CA MET A 429 -20.88 31.00 7.18
C MET A 429 -22.03 30.65 8.13
N GLY A 430 -22.69 31.66 8.63
CA GLY A 430 -23.81 31.54 9.58
C GLY A 430 -23.43 31.65 11.05
N THR A 431 -22.16 31.94 11.38
CA THR A 431 -21.72 32.25 12.73
C THR A 431 -21.58 33.77 12.92
N ASP A 432 -22.00 34.29 14.08
CA ASP A 432 -21.83 35.71 14.44
C ASP A 432 -20.43 36.01 15.02
N SER A 433 -19.46 35.12 14.86
CA SER A 433 -18.11 35.24 15.43
C SER A 433 -17.17 36.02 14.49
N ASP A 434 -16.12 36.60 15.04
CA ASP A 434 -15.05 37.24 14.28
C ASP A 434 -14.28 36.13 13.50
N TRP A 435 -14.41 36.13 12.18
CA TRP A 435 -13.85 35.14 11.26
C TRP A 435 -12.32 35.00 11.37
N THR A 436 -11.65 36.10 11.76
CA THR A 436 -10.18 36.18 11.84
C THR A 436 -9.61 35.54 13.11
N GLN A 437 -10.45 35.16 14.05
CA GLN A 437 -10.07 34.54 15.33
C GLN A 437 -10.29 33.00 15.34
N THR A 438 -10.71 32.42 14.22
CA THR A 438 -10.97 30.96 14.13
C THR A 438 -9.70 30.16 13.87
N ASP A 439 -9.72 28.90 14.28
CA ASP A 439 -8.62 27.95 14.02
C ASP A 439 -8.43 27.74 12.53
N SER A 440 -9.50 27.68 11.75
CA SER A 440 -9.47 27.56 10.29
C SER A 440 -8.81 28.77 9.61
N TYR A 441 -9.03 29.99 10.11
CA TYR A 441 -8.31 31.17 9.62
C TYR A 441 -6.82 31.09 9.93
N THR A 442 -6.47 30.70 11.14
CA THR A 442 -5.10 30.50 11.56
C THR A 442 -4.40 29.43 10.70
N ALA A 443 -5.10 28.34 10.38
CA ALA A 443 -4.61 27.31 9.45
C ALA A 443 -4.37 27.87 8.04
N CYS A 444 -5.25 28.74 7.53
CA CYS A 444 -5.02 29.42 6.24
C CYS A 444 -3.75 30.29 6.25
N LYS A 445 -3.51 31.06 7.33
CA LYS A 445 -2.27 31.85 7.49
C LYS A 445 -1.03 30.96 7.54
N GLU A 446 -1.09 29.87 8.30
CA GLU A 446 0.00 28.91 8.39
C GLU A 446 0.30 28.26 7.04
N LEU A 447 -0.74 27.88 6.28
CA LEU A 447 -0.59 27.34 4.94
C LEU A 447 0.13 28.31 4.02
N GLY A 448 -0.29 29.57 3.96
CA GLY A 448 0.36 30.62 3.17
C GLY A 448 1.84 30.81 3.55
N ASN A 449 2.14 30.81 4.85
CA ASN A 449 3.50 30.92 5.36
C ASN A 449 4.34 29.72 5.01
N ARG A 450 3.84 28.49 5.16
CA ARG A 450 4.58 27.27 4.80
C ARG A 450 4.81 27.16 3.30
N LEU A 451 3.81 27.44 2.48
CA LEU A 451 3.94 27.43 1.03
C LEU A 451 4.94 28.48 0.54
N SER A 452 4.81 29.73 0.97
CA SER A 452 5.76 30.80 0.62
C SER A 452 7.18 30.52 1.13
N GLY A 453 7.30 29.88 2.30
CA GLY A 453 8.54 29.42 2.89
C GLY A 453 9.31 28.40 2.06
N THR A 454 8.64 27.69 1.13
CA THR A 454 9.31 26.77 0.21
C THR A 454 10.16 27.48 -0.86
N PHE A 455 10.00 28.81 -1.06
CA PHE A 455 10.82 29.62 -1.96
C PHE A 455 11.93 30.32 -1.18
N PHE A 456 13.09 29.67 -1.05
CA PHE A 456 14.24 30.21 -0.34
C PHE A 456 15.53 30.20 -1.20
N GLY A 457 16.51 31.03 -0.85
CA GLY A 457 17.80 31.08 -1.51
C GLY A 457 17.70 31.33 -3.02
N PHE A 458 18.38 30.50 -3.83
CA PHE A 458 18.34 30.60 -5.29
C PHE A 458 16.98 30.34 -5.90
N GLN A 459 16.18 29.50 -5.29
CA GLN A 459 14.80 29.19 -5.75
C GLN A 459 13.93 30.45 -5.78
N ARG A 460 14.15 31.40 -4.89
CA ARG A 460 13.43 32.67 -4.88
C ARG A 460 13.59 33.48 -6.17
N LYS A 461 14.76 33.43 -6.80
CA LYS A 461 15.02 34.09 -8.09
C LYS A 461 14.43 33.32 -9.26
N GLU A 462 14.58 32.01 -9.23
CA GLU A 462 14.10 31.09 -10.27
C GLU A 462 12.57 31.11 -10.38
N PHE A 463 11.89 31.06 -9.23
CA PHE A 463 10.40 31.03 -9.15
C PHE A 463 9.75 32.42 -9.03
N ARG A 464 10.49 33.51 -9.27
CA ARG A 464 9.96 34.88 -9.21
C ARG A 464 8.72 35.09 -10.06
N PRO A 465 8.60 34.61 -11.33
CA PRO A 465 7.38 34.72 -12.12
C PRO A 465 6.20 33.99 -11.49
N SER A 466 6.42 32.79 -10.92
CA SER A 466 5.37 32.03 -10.24
C SER A 466 4.88 32.77 -8.99
N ILE A 467 5.80 33.35 -8.20
CA ILE A 467 5.45 34.11 -6.99
C ILE A 467 4.62 35.35 -7.37
N SER A 468 5.01 36.09 -8.44
CA SER A 468 4.25 37.25 -8.93
C SER A 468 2.85 36.85 -9.42
N ALA A 469 2.74 35.74 -10.14
CA ALA A 469 1.44 35.20 -10.60
C ALA A 469 0.53 34.82 -9.42
N ILE A 470 1.08 34.23 -8.34
CA ILE A 470 0.33 33.91 -7.12
C ILE A 470 -0.19 35.19 -6.44
N VAL A 471 0.69 36.21 -6.32
CA VAL A 471 0.30 37.50 -5.70
C VAL A 471 -0.80 38.18 -6.50
N LYS A 472 -0.65 38.28 -7.83
CA LYS A 472 -1.64 38.86 -8.73
C LYS A 472 -2.98 38.15 -8.66
N GLY A 473 -2.99 36.82 -8.84
CA GLY A 473 -4.22 36.02 -8.76
C GLY A 473 -4.87 36.09 -7.38
N GLY A 474 -4.06 36.20 -6.31
CA GLY A 474 -4.55 36.37 -4.95
C GLY A 474 -5.22 37.74 -4.70
N ILE A 475 -4.68 38.81 -5.27
CA ILE A 475 -5.28 40.16 -5.21
C ILE A 475 -6.60 40.14 -6.00
N GLU A 476 -6.59 39.63 -7.23
CA GLU A 476 -7.79 39.51 -8.06
C GLU A 476 -8.90 38.75 -7.35
N PHE A 477 -8.56 37.62 -6.71
CA PHE A 477 -9.49 36.80 -5.92
C PHE A 477 -10.05 37.58 -4.72
N ALA A 478 -9.19 38.24 -3.93
CA ALA A 478 -9.62 38.97 -2.73
C ALA A 478 -10.62 40.10 -3.03
N PHE A 479 -10.51 40.75 -4.19
CA PHE A 479 -11.39 41.83 -4.61
C PHE A 479 -12.59 41.36 -5.44
N ALA A 480 -12.65 40.11 -5.88
CA ALA A 480 -13.75 39.59 -6.67
C ALA A 480 -15.08 39.55 -5.90
N ASP A 481 -15.02 39.28 -4.59
CA ASP A 481 -16.19 39.27 -3.70
C ASP A 481 -15.84 39.95 -2.36
N ALA A 482 -15.54 41.25 -2.44
CA ALA A 482 -15.29 42.07 -1.25
C ALA A 482 -16.64 42.46 -0.59
N PRO A 483 -16.74 42.50 0.76
CA PRO A 483 -15.64 42.34 1.72
C PRO A 483 -15.32 40.90 2.14
N LEU A 484 -16.10 39.90 1.73
CA LEU A 484 -16.04 38.51 2.21
C LEU A 484 -14.66 37.89 2.02
N GLN A 485 -14.00 38.18 0.88
CA GLN A 485 -12.71 37.58 0.53
C GLN A 485 -11.49 38.47 0.85
N LEU A 486 -11.68 39.69 1.40
CA LEU A 486 -10.57 40.61 1.64
C LEU A 486 -9.51 40.08 2.61
N SER A 487 -9.90 39.30 3.61
CA SER A 487 -8.96 38.70 4.56
C SER A 487 -8.03 37.66 3.93
N PHE A 488 -8.32 37.19 2.69
CA PHE A 488 -7.40 36.38 1.89
C PHE A 488 -6.11 37.13 1.56
N LEU A 489 -6.11 38.46 1.51
CA LEU A 489 -4.88 39.25 1.34
C LEU A 489 -3.84 38.90 2.42
N GLU A 490 -4.27 38.80 3.67
CA GLU A 490 -3.39 38.46 4.78
C GLU A 490 -2.91 37.01 4.73
N THR A 491 -3.79 36.06 4.42
CA THR A 491 -3.48 34.63 4.47
C THR A 491 -2.77 34.12 3.22
N GLY A 492 -3.15 34.60 2.05
CA GLY A 492 -2.69 34.07 0.75
C GLY A 492 -1.76 34.98 -0.03
N VAL A 493 -1.85 36.32 0.13
CA VAL A 493 -1.10 37.29 -0.68
C VAL A 493 0.16 37.77 0.04
N VAL A 494 0.04 38.28 1.25
CA VAL A 494 1.14 38.89 2.03
C VAL A 494 2.35 37.92 2.18
N PRO A 495 2.18 36.63 2.53
CA PRO A 495 3.33 35.73 2.68
C PRO A 495 4.19 35.59 1.40
N PHE A 496 3.56 35.69 0.23
CA PHE A 496 4.25 35.62 -1.07
C PHE A 496 4.80 36.98 -1.51
N ALA A 497 4.06 38.06 -1.30
CA ALA A 497 4.53 39.41 -1.60
C ALA A 497 5.85 39.72 -0.88
N LEU A 498 6.02 39.27 0.38
CA LEU A 498 7.26 39.40 1.15
C LEU A 498 8.46 38.64 0.53
N LYS A 499 8.23 37.75 -0.44
CA LYS A 499 9.30 37.06 -1.18
C LYS A 499 9.72 37.79 -2.45
N LEU A 500 8.95 38.78 -2.91
CA LEU A 500 9.25 39.59 -4.09
C LEU A 500 10.13 40.80 -3.74
N PRO A 501 10.98 41.27 -4.66
CA PRO A 501 11.61 42.60 -4.57
C PRO A 501 10.58 43.70 -4.64
N ALA A 502 10.88 44.85 -4.03
CA ALA A 502 9.92 46.01 -4.00
C ALA A 502 9.52 46.49 -5.41
N VAL A 503 10.38 46.36 -6.40
CA VAL A 503 10.10 46.73 -7.79
C VAL A 503 8.97 45.83 -8.35
N ASP A 504 9.04 44.52 -8.15
CA ASP A 504 8.06 43.59 -8.67
C ASP A 504 6.68 43.73 -8.00
N ILE A 505 6.68 44.07 -6.69
CA ILE A 505 5.41 44.31 -5.97
C ILE A 505 4.66 45.52 -6.56
N ARG A 506 5.37 46.51 -7.12
CA ARG A 506 4.77 47.67 -7.76
C ARG A 506 4.26 47.40 -9.16
N GLU A 507 4.81 46.40 -9.84
CA GLU A 507 4.44 46.02 -11.19
C GLU A 507 3.33 44.94 -11.21
N THR A 508 3.16 44.21 -10.10
CA THR A 508 2.11 43.19 -9.91
C THR A 508 0.81 43.83 -9.41
#